data_9d2b15d0ab3c32201f0a3bf58a65deaf
#
_entry.id   9d2b15d0ab3c32201f0a3bf58a65deaf
#
_cell.length_a   1.000
_cell.length_b   1.000
_cell.length_c   1.000
_cell.angle_alpha   90.00
_cell.angle_beta   90.00
_cell.angle_gamma   90.00
#
_symmetry.space_group_name_H-M   'P 1'
#
loop_
_entity.id
_entity.type
_entity.pdbx_description
1 polymer ?
#
loop_
_entity_poly.entity_id
_entity_poly.type
_entity_poly.pdbx_seq_one_letter_code
_entity_poly.pdbx_strand_id
1 'polypeptide(L)'
;VSESFPHLRRGAMRDFLNIMMDLGIFEDSRWSKTENTYTFETGSKIEFFSVDQPDKLRGARRDRLFINEANNVSLEAFEQLEVRTKDYIFLDYNPTNEFWVFTDLLPSRKDVEHLILTYKDNEACPEEIVRSIEVRINNANWFKVYGLGQLGEIESRIYVGWQIIDEIPKEARLERYGLDFGYTTDPTAIIAIYYCNGRYILDEEVYKKGMSNKDIVDTLKQITGEKLKDKMVIADSAEPKSIDEIRAYGLNIQPCTKGKDSVRSGIQLVQDQPISVTKRSVNLIKEYRNYLWATDKDGKYIQPNEPIKGNDHTLDAVRYAFETLGRLKQELNYWDRIWEKELNPQVQVENYNKGK
;
A
#
# COMPACT_ATOMS: atom_id res chain seq x y z
N VAL A 1 -25.36 2.88 4.17
CA VAL A 1 -24.37 2.01 4.84
C VAL A 1 -23.14 2.83 5.18
N SER A 2 -22.43 2.50 6.25
CA SER A 2 -21.14 3.10 6.63
C SER A 2 -20.27 2.05 7.33
N GLU A 3 -19.00 2.37 7.59
CA GLU A 3 -18.04 1.50 8.29
C GLU A 3 -18.59 0.97 9.62
N SER A 4 -19.09 1.89 10.47
CA SER A 4 -19.61 1.57 11.79
C SER A 4 -20.95 2.25 12.08
N PHE A 5 -21.76 1.65 12.96
CA PHE A 5 -23.06 2.20 13.30
C PHE A 5 -22.98 3.56 14.03
N PRO A 6 -22.04 3.80 14.97
CA PRO A 6 -21.87 5.13 15.56
C PRO A 6 -21.58 6.23 14.54
N HIS A 7 -20.82 5.92 13.49
CA HIS A 7 -20.50 6.84 12.40
C HIS A 7 -21.73 7.15 11.56
N LEU A 8 -22.43 6.12 11.12
CA LEU A 8 -23.69 6.23 10.39
C LEU A 8 -24.74 7.07 11.13
N ARG A 9 -24.89 6.83 12.44
CA ARG A 9 -25.85 7.52 13.30
C ARG A 9 -25.57 9.01 13.45
N ARG A 10 -24.27 9.40 13.50
CA ARG A 10 -23.87 10.81 13.63
C ARG A 10 -23.85 11.55 12.28
N GLY A 11 -23.70 10.84 11.17
CA GLY A 11 -23.70 11.33 9.80
C GLY A 11 -25.01 11.10 9.07
N ALA A 12 -24.98 10.30 8.03
CA ALA A 12 -26.05 10.12 7.05
C ALA A 12 -27.43 9.80 7.63
N MET A 13 -27.54 9.04 8.72
CA MET A 13 -28.82 8.75 9.35
C MET A 13 -29.41 9.99 10.01
N ARG A 14 -28.61 10.78 10.72
CA ARG A 14 -29.03 12.04 11.34
C ARG A 14 -29.49 13.04 10.28
N ASP A 15 -28.69 13.17 9.21
CA ASP A 15 -29.00 14.12 8.15
C ASP A 15 -30.30 13.74 7.41
N PHE A 16 -30.51 12.46 7.14
CA PHE A 16 -31.79 11.97 6.62
C PHE A 16 -32.98 12.34 7.52
N LEU A 17 -32.88 12.09 8.82
CA LEU A 17 -33.94 12.41 9.75
C LEU A 17 -34.23 13.93 9.81
N ASN A 18 -33.17 14.75 9.85
CA ASN A 18 -33.30 16.20 9.85
C ASN A 18 -33.96 16.70 8.57
N ILE A 19 -33.54 16.26 7.40
CA ILE A 19 -34.13 16.62 6.10
C ILE A 19 -35.64 16.25 6.07
N MET A 20 -35.98 15.05 6.52
CA MET A 20 -37.35 14.59 6.56
C MET A 20 -38.25 15.45 7.51
N MET A 21 -37.69 15.88 8.66
CA MET A 21 -38.35 16.76 9.61
C MET A 21 -38.50 18.17 9.04
N ASP A 22 -37.45 18.72 8.45
CA ASP A 22 -37.44 20.08 7.87
C ASP A 22 -38.43 20.20 6.70
N LEU A 23 -38.57 19.13 5.91
CA LEU A 23 -39.56 19.05 4.84
C LEU A 23 -41.02 18.79 5.34
N GLY A 24 -41.19 18.52 6.64
CA GLY A 24 -42.50 18.22 7.22
C GLY A 24 -43.08 16.88 6.78
N ILE A 25 -42.28 15.96 6.28
CA ILE A 25 -42.73 14.63 5.78
C ILE A 25 -42.32 13.47 6.70
N PHE A 26 -41.69 13.77 7.84
CA PHE A 26 -41.35 12.76 8.83
C PHE A 26 -42.57 12.38 9.68
N GLU A 27 -42.83 11.08 9.75
CA GLU A 27 -43.84 10.50 10.64
C GLU A 27 -43.20 9.51 11.61
N ASP A 28 -43.29 9.78 12.91
CA ASP A 28 -42.64 8.94 13.96
C ASP A 28 -43.17 7.49 13.95
N SER A 29 -44.44 7.29 13.59
CA SER A 29 -45.05 5.96 13.44
C SER A 29 -44.45 5.10 12.35
N ARG A 30 -43.74 5.70 11.38
CA ARG A 30 -43.06 5.04 10.24
C ARG A 30 -41.61 4.77 10.50
N TRP A 31 -41.06 5.27 11.60
CA TRP A 31 -39.65 5.08 12.00
C TRP A 31 -39.51 3.96 13.03
N SER A 32 -38.88 2.86 12.62
CA SER A 32 -38.50 1.79 13.54
C SER A 32 -37.07 2.07 14.10
N LYS A 33 -37.04 2.48 15.38
CA LYS A 33 -35.78 2.73 16.10
C LYS A 33 -34.98 1.46 16.34
N THR A 34 -35.66 0.32 16.43
CA THR A 34 -35.00 -0.99 16.66
C THR A 34 -34.36 -1.50 15.40
N GLU A 35 -35.05 -1.38 14.26
CA GLU A 35 -34.54 -1.85 12.96
C GLU A 35 -33.74 -0.78 12.21
N ASN A 36 -33.74 0.46 12.69
CA ASN A 36 -33.17 1.62 12.00
C ASN A 36 -33.71 1.76 10.56
N THR A 37 -35.04 1.63 10.42
CA THR A 37 -35.72 1.59 9.13
C THR A 37 -36.84 2.59 9.10
N TYR A 38 -36.91 3.39 8.03
CA TYR A 38 -38.05 4.25 7.73
C TYR A 38 -38.89 3.65 6.60
N THR A 39 -40.22 3.52 6.82
CA THR A 39 -41.15 3.00 5.82
C THR A 39 -42.04 4.13 5.30
N PHE A 40 -41.93 4.44 4.01
CA PHE A 40 -42.75 5.45 3.34
C PHE A 40 -44.19 4.97 3.09
N GLU A 41 -45.10 5.89 2.77
CA GLU A 41 -46.48 5.57 2.42
C GLU A 41 -46.63 4.61 1.25
N THR A 42 -45.68 4.72 0.31
CA THR A 42 -45.60 3.85 -0.88
C THR A 42 -45.22 2.41 -0.53
N GLY A 43 -44.86 2.12 0.71
CA GLY A 43 -44.28 0.85 1.13
C GLY A 43 -42.76 0.72 0.88
N SER A 44 -42.13 1.72 0.25
CA SER A 44 -40.66 1.77 0.09
C SER A 44 -40.00 1.93 1.46
N LYS A 45 -38.82 1.40 1.60
CA LYS A 45 -38.07 1.43 2.86
C LYS A 45 -36.63 1.94 2.66
N ILE A 46 -36.16 2.70 3.65
CA ILE A 46 -34.76 3.03 3.82
C ILE A 46 -34.29 2.37 5.10
N GLU A 47 -33.25 1.51 4.99
CA GLU A 47 -32.66 0.82 6.10
C GLU A 47 -31.22 1.33 6.32
N PHE A 48 -30.86 1.58 7.58
CA PHE A 48 -29.53 2.04 7.99
C PHE A 48 -28.80 0.91 8.74
N PHE A 49 -27.67 0.48 8.21
CA PHE A 49 -26.81 -0.55 8.83
C PHE A 49 -25.35 -0.28 8.54
N SER A 50 -24.44 -0.96 9.25
CA SER A 50 -23.00 -0.81 9.14
C SER A 50 -22.33 -2.12 8.67
N VAL A 51 -21.15 -2.02 8.10
CA VAL A 51 -20.41 -3.18 7.59
C VAL A 51 -19.75 -4.00 8.70
N ASP A 52 -19.65 -3.46 9.91
CA ASP A 52 -19.20 -4.21 11.11
C ASP A 52 -20.20 -5.27 11.60
N GLN A 53 -21.38 -5.37 10.94
CA GLN A 53 -22.38 -6.39 11.21
C GLN A 53 -22.48 -7.41 10.04
N PRO A 54 -21.62 -8.47 10.01
CA PRO A 54 -21.52 -9.39 8.88
C PRO A 54 -22.82 -10.08 8.48
N ASP A 55 -23.72 -10.32 9.44
CA ASP A 55 -24.99 -10.98 9.19
C ASP A 55 -25.93 -10.10 8.34
N LYS A 56 -25.88 -8.79 8.49
CA LYS A 56 -26.63 -7.85 7.67
C LYS A 56 -26.10 -7.71 6.25
N LEU A 57 -24.78 -7.92 6.05
CA LEU A 57 -24.19 -7.92 4.71
C LEU A 57 -24.72 -9.07 3.85
N ARG A 58 -24.93 -10.24 4.46
CA ARG A 58 -25.38 -11.46 3.78
C ARG A 58 -26.91 -11.57 3.64
N GLY A 59 -27.66 -10.66 4.21
CA GLY A 59 -29.12 -10.73 4.36
C GLY A 59 -29.91 -10.31 3.11
N ALA A 60 -30.66 -9.23 3.23
CA ALA A 60 -31.68 -8.82 2.27
C ALA A 60 -31.12 -8.31 0.95
N ARG A 61 -31.83 -8.61 -0.15
CA ARG A 61 -31.66 -7.93 -1.44
C ARG A 61 -32.24 -6.52 -1.33
N ARG A 62 -31.67 -5.59 -2.10
CA ARG A 62 -32.09 -4.20 -2.16
C ARG A 62 -32.13 -3.71 -3.61
N ASP A 63 -32.92 -2.70 -3.86
CA ASP A 63 -32.95 -2.08 -5.17
C ASP A 63 -31.78 -1.10 -5.33
N ARG A 64 -31.49 -0.30 -4.31
CA ARG A 64 -30.43 0.71 -4.32
C ARG A 64 -29.59 0.63 -3.07
N LEU A 65 -28.33 1.02 -3.21
CA LEU A 65 -27.36 1.07 -2.12
C LEU A 65 -26.68 2.44 -2.11
N PHE A 66 -26.53 3.01 -0.92
CA PHE A 66 -25.70 4.17 -0.68
C PHE A 66 -24.65 3.82 0.38
N ILE A 67 -23.38 3.97 0.05
CA ILE A 67 -22.25 3.76 0.98
C ILE A 67 -21.63 5.11 1.29
N ASN A 68 -21.83 5.56 2.52
CA ASN A 68 -21.27 6.80 3.03
C ASN A 68 -19.83 6.57 3.52
N GLU A 69 -18.90 7.41 3.04
CA GLU A 69 -17.47 7.29 3.31
C GLU A 69 -16.89 5.93 2.89
N ALA A 70 -17.06 5.60 1.61
CA ALA A 70 -16.66 4.32 1.03
C ALA A 70 -15.16 4.00 1.19
N ASN A 71 -14.31 5.02 1.37
CA ASN A 71 -12.89 4.86 1.68
C ASN A 71 -12.61 4.10 3.00
N ASN A 72 -13.58 4.05 3.91
CA ASN A 72 -13.50 3.33 5.18
C ASN A 72 -14.13 1.92 5.13
N VAL A 73 -14.69 1.54 3.98
CA VAL A 73 -15.32 0.22 3.76
C VAL A 73 -14.37 -0.66 2.96
N SER A 74 -14.21 -1.93 3.34
CA SER A 74 -13.35 -2.86 2.62
C SER A 74 -13.96 -3.28 1.27
N LEU A 75 -13.09 -3.64 0.29
CA LEU A 75 -13.53 -4.19 -0.99
C LEU A 75 -14.41 -5.43 -0.80
N GLU A 76 -14.03 -6.34 0.10
CA GLU A 76 -14.80 -7.55 0.39
C GLU A 76 -16.23 -7.23 0.86
N ALA A 77 -16.39 -6.24 1.74
CA ALA A 77 -17.70 -5.81 2.20
C ALA A 77 -18.53 -5.18 1.05
N PHE A 78 -17.89 -4.37 0.20
CA PHE A 78 -18.50 -3.81 -0.99
C PHE A 78 -19.02 -4.90 -1.93
N GLU A 79 -18.19 -5.88 -2.28
CA GLU A 79 -18.55 -7.01 -3.17
C GLU A 79 -19.75 -7.80 -2.64
N GLN A 80 -19.79 -8.04 -1.32
CA GLN A 80 -20.94 -8.72 -0.69
C GLN A 80 -22.25 -7.90 -0.78
N LEU A 81 -22.16 -6.58 -0.71
CA LEU A 81 -23.31 -5.68 -0.84
C LEU A 81 -23.74 -5.53 -2.30
N GLU A 82 -22.77 -5.44 -3.22
CA GLU A 82 -23.01 -5.26 -4.64
C GLU A 82 -23.83 -6.39 -5.25
N VAL A 83 -23.44 -7.66 -5.02
CA VAL A 83 -24.16 -8.85 -5.56
C VAL A 83 -25.63 -8.96 -5.10
N ARG A 84 -26.04 -8.14 -4.13
CA ARG A 84 -27.39 -8.09 -3.59
C ARG A 84 -28.12 -6.80 -3.90
N THR A 85 -27.51 -5.93 -4.70
CA THR A 85 -28.07 -4.64 -5.14
C THR A 85 -28.48 -4.73 -6.59
N LYS A 86 -29.72 -4.33 -6.91
CA LYS A 86 -30.30 -4.57 -8.24
C LYS A 86 -30.08 -3.42 -9.21
N ASP A 87 -30.36 -2.17 -8.78
CA ASP A 87 -30.44 -1.05 -9.72
C ASP A 87 -29.18 -0.16 -9.69
N TYR A 88 -28.93 0.54 -8.56
CA TYR A 88 -27.85 1.52 -8.47
C TYR A 88 -27.10 1.42 -7.15
N ILE A 89 -25.80 1.73 -7.22
CA ILE A 89 -24.93 1.89 -6.07
C ILE A 89 -24.32 3.28 -6.12
N PHE A 90 -24.46 4.03 -5.03
CA PHE A 90 -23.84 5.32 -4.83
C PHE A 90 -22.77 5.20 -3.76
N LEU A 91 -21.59 5.75 -4.05
CA LEU A 91 -20.46 5.81 -3.15
C LEU A 91 -20.09 7.28 -2.96
N ASP A 92 -19.98 7.75 -1.73
CA ASP A 92 -19.36 9.03 -1.44
C ASP A 92 -18.06 8.83 -0.64
N TYR A 93 -17.10 9.68 -0.85
CA TYR A 93 -15.82 9.66 -0.12
C TYR A 93 -15.02 10.93 -0.34
N ASN A 94 -14.16 11.24 0.64
CA ASN A 94 -13.07 12.17 0.43
C ASN A 94 -11.84 11.37 -0.02
N PRO A 95 -11.22 11.72 -1.15
CA PRO A 95 -10.13 10.94 -1.74
C PRO A 95 -8.80 11.22 -1.03
N THR A 96 -8.73 10.90 0.26
CA THR A 96 -7.55 11.15 1.11
C THR A 96 -6.34 10.32 0.69
N ASN A 97 -6.58 9.14 0.16
CA ASN A 97 -5.58 8.18 -0.34
C ASN A 97 -6.20 7.24 -1.37
N GLU A 98 -5.35 6.53 -2.12
CA GLU A 98 -5.83 5.46 -3.00
C GLU A 98 -6.48 4.33 -2.17
N PHE A 99 -7.63 3.86 -2.62
CA PHE A 99 -8.33 2.69 -2.09
C PHE A 99 -9.02 1.96 -3.24
N TRP A 100 -9.71 0.86 -2.97
CA TRP A 100 -10.24 -0.07 -3.96
C TRP A 100 -11.08 0.59 -5.09
N VAL A 101 -11.68 1.75 -4.86
CA VAL A 101 -12.37 2.47 -5.94
C VAL A 101 -11.39 2.87 -7.04
N PHE A 102 -10.19 3.37 -6.68
CA PHE A 102 -9.18 3.80 -7.64
C PHE A 102 -8.36 2.63 -8.19
N THR A 103 -8.12 1.61 -7.36
CA THR A 103 -7.22 0.49 -7.74
C THR A 103 -7.95 -0.64 -8.44
N ASP A 104 -9.23 -0.86 -8.11
CA ASP A 104 -9.98 -2.03 -8.57
C ASP A 104 -11.24 -1.64 -9.37
N LEU A 105 -12.06 -0.72 -8.86
CA LEU A 105 -13.37 -0.43 -9.45
C LEU A 105 -13.23 0.38 -10.76
N LEU A 106 -12.63 1.57 -10.70
CA LEU A 106 -12.52 2.47 -11.86
C LEU A 106 -11.71 1.86 -13.02
N PRO A 107 -10.58 1.13 -12.80
CA PRO A 107 -9.84 0.54 -13.91
C PRO A 107 -10.51 -0.65 -14.58
N SER A 108 -11.34 -1.40 -13.84
CA SER A 108 -11.90 -2.67 -14.31
C SER A 108 -13.31 -2.56 -14.90
N ARG A 109 -14.04 -1.46 -14.62
CA ARG A 109 -15.46 -1.32 -14.95
C ARG A 109 -15.74 -0.14 -15.86
N LYS A 110 -16.67 -0.33 -16.78
CA LYS A 110 -17.13 0.71 -17.74
C LYS A 110 -18.51 1.29 -17.37
N ASP A 111 -19.18 0.68 -16.43
CA ASP A 111 -20.52 1.06 -15.92
C ASP A 111 -20.45 1.92 -14.66
N VAL A 112 -19.31 2.54 -14.39
CA VAL A 112 -19.07 3.44 -13.27
C VAL A 112 -18.94 4.87 -13.79
N GLU A 113 -19.72 5.78 -13.21
CA GLU A 113 -19.58 7.21 -13.39
C GLU A 113 -18.87 7.80 -12.18
N HIS A 114 -17.77 8.53 -12.40
CA HIS A 114 -17.00 9.17 -11.33
C HIS A 114 -17.19 10.68 -11.41
N LEU A 115 -17.86 11.24 -10.40
CA LEU A 115 -18.11 12.67 -10.28
C LEU A 115 -17.20 13.27 -9.21
N ILE A 116 -16.55 14.38 -9.53
CA ILE A 116 -15.83 15.20 -8.56
C ILE A 116 -16.71 16.42 -8.26
N LEU A 117 -17.16 16.51 -7.01
CA LEU A 117 -17.94 17.63 -6.51
C LEU A 117 -17.11 18.40 -5.47
N THR A 118 -17.10 19.70 -5.60
CA THR A 118 -16.36 20.61 -4.72
C THR A 118 -17.31 21.58 -4.02
N TYR A 119 -16.80 22.35 -3.07
CA TYR A 119 -17.57 23.42 -2.44
C TYR A 119 -18.08 24.47 -3.44
N LYS A 120 -17.45 24.58 -4.62
CA LYS A 120 -17.84 25.52 -5.70
C LYS A 120 -19.07 25.03 -6.48
N ASP A 121 -19.31 23.73 -6.46
CA ASP A 121 -20.47 23.11 -7.13
C ASP A 121 -21.72 23.15 -6.24
N ASN A 122 -21.58 23.56 -4.98
CA ASN A 122 -22.68 23.68 -4.02
C ASN A 122 -23.10 25.14 -3.86
N GLU A 123 -24.13 25.55 -4.59
CA GLU A 123 -24.69 26.92 -4.53
C GLU A 123 -25.19 27.31 -3.13
N ALA A 124 -25.56 26.33 -2.30
CA ALA A 124 -26.04 26.55 -0.92
C ALA A 124 -24.90 26.44 0.12
N CYS A 125 -23.64 26.36 -0.30
CA CYS A 125 -22.53 26.27 0.64
C CYS A 125 -22.41 27.57 1.45
N PRO A 126 -22.48 27.52 2.81
CA PRO A 126 -22.34 28.70 3.63
C PRO A 126 -20.99 29.41 3.40
N GLU A 127 -21.02 30.74 3.31
CA GLU A 127 -19.78 31.53 3.10
C GLU A 127 -18.68 31.26 4.13
N GLU A 128 -19.04 30.95 5.38
CA GLU A 128 -18.10 30.60 6.43
C GLU A 128 -17.34 29.29 6.11
N ILE A 129 -18.03 28.33 5.50
CA ILE A 129 -17.44 27.06 5.06
C ILE A 129 -16.50 27.33 3.88
N VAL A 130 -16.93 28.13 2.90
CA VAL A 130 -16.10 28.54 1.77
C VAL A 130 -14.79 29.18 2.27
N ARG A 131 -14.89 30.19 3.15
CA ARG A 131 -13.71 30.85 3.75
C ARG A 131 -12.83 29.86 4.52
N SER A 132 -13.43 28.93 5.26
CA SER A 132 -12.69 27.90 5.99
C SER A 132 -11.90 26.97 5.09
N ILE A 133 -12.40 26.68 3.89
CA ILE A 133 -11.68 25.90 2.87
C ILE A 133 -10.57 26.73 2.24
N GLU A 134 -10.86 27.96 1.83
CA GLU A 134 -9.93 28.82 1.09
C GLU A 134 -8.73 29.27 1.93
N VAL A 135 -8.90 29.50 3.22
CA VAL A 135 -7.79 29.79 4.15
C VAL A 135 -6.72 28.68 4.14
N ARG A 136 -7.10 27.44 3.78
CA ARG A 136 -6.21 26.29 3.74
C ARG A 136 -5.55 26.04 2.38
N ILE A 137 -5.66 26.97 1.42
CA ILE A 137 -5.07 26.83 0.08
C ILE A 137 -3.56 26.58 0.11
N ASN A 138 -2.87 27.09 1.13
CA ASN A 138 -1.43 26.90 1.32
C ASN A 138 -1.07 25.50 1.90
N ASN A 139 -2.05 24.77 2.41
CA ASN A 139 -1.89 23.34 2.73
C ASN A 139 -2.25 22.54 1.47
N ALA A 140 -1.25 22.35 0.61
CA ALA A 140 -1.46 21.83 -0.75
C ALA A 140 -2.19 20.48 -0.77
N ASN A 141 -1.80 19.54 0.09
CA ASN A 141 -2.42 18.21 0.12
C ASN A 141 -3.86 18.27 0.69
N TRP A 142 -4.06 19.03 1.76
CA TRP A 142 -5.39 19.22 2.31
C TRP A 142 -6.34 19.88 1.30
N PHE A 143 -5.88 20.95 0.63
CA PHE A 143 -6.69 21.66 -0.36
C PHE A 143 -6.96 20.81 -1.61
N LYS A 144 -5.99 20.00 -2.02
CA LYS A 144 -6.14 19.01 -3.11
C LYS A 144 -7.29 18.04 -2.83
N VAL A 145 -7.39 17.52 -1.60
CA VAL A 145 -8.44 16.57 -1.18
C VAL A 145 -9.77 17.29 -0.96
N TYR A 146 -9.81 18.22 -0.01
CA TYR A 146 -11.07 18.78 0.50
C TYR A 146 -11.55 20.01 -0.27
N GLY A 147 -10.64 20.71 -0.96
CA GLY A 147 -10.98 21.86 -1.80
C GLY A 147 -11.24 21.49 -3.25
N LEU A 148 -10.45 20.58 -3.83
CA LEU A 148 -10.52 20.21 -5.24
C LEU A 148 -11.09 18.81 -5.49
N GLY A 149 -11.38 18.01 -4.47
CA GLY A 149 -11.88 16.65 -4.61
C GLY A 149 -10.91 15.70 -5.33
N GLN A 150 -9.62 16.04 -5.35
CA GLN A 150 -8.58 15.27 -6.02
C GLN A 150 -7.90 14.31 -5.06
N LEU A 151 -7.34 13.24 -5.61
CA LEU A 151 -6.64 12.21 -4.82
C LEU A 151 -5.48 12.84 -4.05
N GLY A 152 -5.53 12.71 -2.72
CA GLY A 152 -4.50 13.18 -1.82
C GLY A 152 -3.23 12.34 -1.91
N GLU A 153 -2.16 12.90 -1.37
CA GLU A 153 -0.90 12.22 -1.18
C GLU A 153 -0.73 11.89 0.29
N ILE A 154 -0.34 10.65 0.58
CA ILE A 154 -0.04 10.26 1.96
C ILE A 154 1.37 10.78 2.28
N GLU A 155 1.46 11.89 3.01
CA GLU A 155 2.74 12.50 3.39
C GLU A 155 3.66 11.54 4.16
N SER A 156 3.07 10.60 4.90
CA SER A 156 3.81 9.59 5.67
C SER A 156 4.27 8.37 4.86
N ARG A 157 4.06 8.34 3.53
CA ARG A 157 4.51 7.21 2.70
C ARG A 157 6.03 7.08 2.73
N ILE A 158 6.50 5.88 3.03
CA ILE A 158 7.93 5.59 3.14
C ILE A 158 8.59 5.56 1.77
N TYR A 159 8.02 4.84 0.81
CA TYR A 159 8.53 4.75 -0.55
C TYR A 159 7.66 5.56 -1.50
N VAL A 160 8.28 6.36 -2.34
CA VAL A 160 7.60 7.21 -3.34
C VAL A 160 8.33 7.15 -4.68
N GLY A 161 7.62 7.45 -5.76
CA GLY A 161 8.23 7.60 -7.09
C GLY A 161 8.61 6.29 -7.79
N TRP A 162 8.17 5.12 -7.31
CA TRP A 162 8.36 3.86 -8.02
C TRP A 162 7.53 3.85 -9.31
N GLN A 163 8.14 3.37 -10.39
CA GLN A 163 7.47 3.27 -11.69
C GLN A 163 6.88 1.87 -11.86
N ILE A 164 5.64 1.79 -12.32
CA ILE A 164 5.03 0.50 -12.66
C ILE A 164 5.28 0.24 -14.13
N ILE A 165 5.85 -0.91 -14.47
CA ILE A 165 6.17 -1.34 -15.83
C ILE A 165 5.42 -2.64 -16.18
N ASP A 166 5.10 -2.83 -17.45
CA ASP A 166 4.36 -4.02 -17.88
C ASP A 166 5.21 -5.28 -17.83
N GLU A 167 6.46 -5.21 -18.31
CA GLU A 167 7.37 -6.36 -18.42
C GLU A 167 8.81 -5.99 -18.07
N ILE A 168 9.59 -7.00 -17.67
CA ILE A 168 11.02 -6.86 -17.42
C ILE A 168 11.74 -6.73 -18.77
N PRO A 169 12.56 -5.69 -19.01
CA PRO A 169 13.37 -5.57 -20.22
C PRO A 169 14.26 -6.79 -20.42
N LYS A 170 14.44 -7.22 -21.66
CA LYS A 170 15.23 -8.41 -22.01
C LYS A 170 16.71 -8.29 -21.60
N GLU A 171 17.23 -7.07 -21.60
CA GLU A 171 18.58 -6.71 -21.18
C GLU A 171 18.75 -6.62 -19.66
N ALA A 172 17.68 -6.68 -18.89
CA ALA A 172 17.75 -6.61 -17.44
C ALA A 172 18.46 -7.84 -16.87
N ARG A 173 19.43 -7.59 -16.01
CA ARG A 173 20.21 -8.62 -15.35
C ARG A 173 19.62 -8.93 -13.98
N LEU A 174 19.28 -10.19 -13.75
CA LEU A 174 18.90 -10.65 -12.41
C LEU A 174 20.11 -10.57 -11.48
N GLU A 175 20.02 -9.77 -10.42
CA GLU A 175 21.05 -9.59 -9.40
C GLU A 175 20.92 -10.67 -8.31
N ARG A 176 19.74 -10.77 -7.69
CA ARG A 176 19.45 -11.66 -6.57
C ARG A 176 17.97 -11.78 -6.29
N TYR A 177 17.64 -12.61 -5.31
CA TYR A 177 16.33 -12.70 -4.72
C TYR A 177 16.35 -12.21 -3.28
N GLY A 178 15.31 -11.51 -2.85
CA GLY A 178 14.99 -11.29 -1.45
C GLY A 178 13.93 -12.28 -0.99
N LEU A 179 14.07 -12.80 0.22
CA LEU A 179 13.14 -13.77 0.81
C LEU A 179 12.76 -13.31 2.21
N ASP A 180 11.48 -13.12 2.44
CA ASP A 180 10.88 -13.02 3.77
C ASP A 180 10.12 -14.31 4.08
N PHE A 181 10.44 -14.91 5.24
CA PHE A 181 9.84 -16.16 5.65
C PHE A 181 8.48 -15.93 6.29
N GLY A 182 7.48 -16.63 5.85
CA GLY A 182 6.18 -16.75 6.51
C GLY A 182 5.68 -18.19 6.44
N TYR A 183 4.70 -18.51 7.28
CA TYR A 183 4.11 -19.86 7.28
C TYR A 183 2.60 -19.81 7.49
N THR A 184 2.12 -19.80 8.74
CA THR A 184 0.69 -19.95 9.06
C THR A 184 -0.09 -18.65 8.93
N THR A 185 0.38 -17.60 9.61
CA THR A 185 -0.28 -16.29 9.63
C THR A 185 0.21 -15.38 8.52
N ASP A 186 1.51 -15.42 8.27
CA ASP A 186 2.20 -14.55 7.36
C ASP A 186 2.58 -15.27 6.06
N PRO A 187 2.51 -14.63 4.91
CA PRO A 187 2.95 -15.22 3.66
C PRO A 187 4.46 -15.28 3.57
N THR A 188 5.00 -16.31 2.91
CA THR A 188 6.35 -16.26 2.37
C THR A 188 6.35 -15.34 1.17
N ALA A 189 7.27 -14.36 1.15
CA ALA A 189 7.45 -13.42 0.04
C ALA A 189 8.82 -13.62 -0.61
N ILE A 190 8.84 -13.77 -1.95
CA ILE A 190 10.08 -13.84 -2.75
C ILE A 190 10.02 -12.79 -3.84
N ILE A 191 11.00 -11.90 -3.84
CA ILE A 191 11.13 -10.81 -4.80
C ILE A 191 12.43 -10.98 -5.60
N ALA A 192 12.31 -11.04 -6.91
CA ALA A 192 13.44 -10.99 -7.82
C ALA A 192 13.86 -9.52 -8.03
N ILE A 193 15.15 -9.27 -7.93
CA ILE A 193 15.73 -7.93 -8.11
C ILE A 193 16.61 -7.94 -9.34
N TYR A 194 16.17 -7.21 -10.36
CA TYR A 194 16.90 -7.00 -11.59
C TYR A 194 17.53 -5.61 -11.62
N TYR A 195 18.57 -5.48 -12.42
CA TYR A 195 19.21 -4.19 -12.70
C TYR A 195 19.25 -3.94 -14.20
N CYS A 196 18.84 -2.75 -14.61
CA CYS A 196 18.83 -2.32 -16.01
C CYS A 196 19.00 -0.81 -16.09
N ASN A 197 20.00 -0.35 -16.87
CA ASN A 197 20.19 1.07 -17.20
C ASN A 197 20.15 2.03 -16.00
N GLY A 198 20.83 1.70 -14.90
CA GLY A 198 20.90 2.54 -13.71
C GLY A 198 19.70 2.42 -12.76
N ARG A 199 18.74 1.53 -13.03
CA ARG A 199 17.50 1.35 -12.27
C ARG A 199 17.37 -0.11 -11.81
N TYR A 200 16.81 -0.29 -10.62
CA TYR A 200 16.41 -1.61 -10.16
C TYR A 200 14.96 -1.89 -10.56
N ILE A 201 14.68 -3.14 -10.90
CA ILE A 201 13.35 -3.63 -11.25
C ILE A 201 13.01 -4.74 -10.26
N LEU A 202 11.91 -4.57 -9.56
CA LEU A 202 11.39 -5.53 -8.60
C LEU A 202 10.27 -6.35 -9.24
N ASP A 203 10.32 -7.66 -9.02
CA ASP A 203 9.33 -8.57 -9.56
C ASP A 203 8.93 -9.61 -8.52
N GLU A 204 7.64 -9.64 -8.18
CA GLU A 204 7.09 -10.56 -7.20
C GLU A 204 6.98 -11.96 -7.80
N GLU A 205 7.78 -12.88 -7.29
CA GLU A 205 7.78 -14.27 -7.73
C GLU A 205 6.84 -15.13 -6.88
N VAL A 206 6.80 -14.85 -5.58
CA VAL A 206 5.99 -15.61 -4.62
C VAL A 206 5.40 -14.69 -3.55
N TYR A 207 4.12 -14.88 -3.27
CA TYR A 207 3.44 -14.34 -2.10
C TYR A 207 2.41 -15.38 -1.65
N LYS A 208 2.80 -16.28 -0.73
CA LYS A 208 1.97 -17.46 -0.41
C LYS A 208 2.16 -17.92 1.02
N LYS A 209 1.06 -18.24 1.69
CA LYS A 209 1.05 -18.88 3.03
C LYS A 209 1.25 -20.39 2.95
N GLY A 210 1.76 -20.97 4.03
CA GLY A 210 1.87 -22.42 4.20
C GLY A 210 2.98 -23.09 3.38
N MET A 211 4.01 -22.34 2.98
CA MET A 211 5.15 -22.91 2.27
C MET A 211 6.16 -23.51 3.24
N SER A 212 6.50 -24.78 3.05
CA SER A 212 7.66 -25.40 3.70
C SER A 212 8.97 -24.93 3.04
N ASN A 213 10.11 -25.12 3.72
CA ASN A 213 11.43 -24.82 3.15
C ASN A 213 11.67 -25.57 1.83
N LYS A 214 11.15 -26.80 1.72
CA LYS A 214 11.20 -27.56 0.49
C LYS A 214 10.36 -26.93 -0.63
N ASP A 215 9.15 -26.46 -0.32
CA ASP A 215 8.30 -25.77 -1.32
C ASP A 215 8.96 -24.52 -1.85
N ILE A 216 9.64 -23.74 -0.99
CA ILE A 216 10.44 -22.57 -1.38
C ILE A 216 11.52 -22.98 -2.37
N VAL A 217 12.28 -24.02 -2.07
CA VAL A 217 13.35 -24.53 -2.94
C VAL A 217 12.81 -25.00 -4.29
N ASP A 218 11.75 -25.80 -4.28
CA ASP A 218 11.15 -26.36 -5.48
C ASP A 218 10.56 -25.24 -6.37
N THR A 219 9.92 -24.25 -5.76
CA THR A 219 9.39 -23.08 -6.47
C THR A 219 10.51 -22.26 -7.11
N LEU A 220 11.59 -21.96 -6.38
CA LEU A 220 12.73 -21.23 -6.93
C LEU A 220 13.40 -21.99 -8.06
N LYS A 221 13.51 -23.33 -7.97
CA LYS A 221 14.03 -24.18 -9.05
C LYS A 221 13.15 -24.13 -10.31
N GLN A 222 11.83 -24.08 -10.15
CA GLN A 222 10.90 -23.96 -11.27
C GLN A 222 11.04 -22.61 -11.98
N ILE A 223 11.17 -21.50 -11.21
CA ILE A 223 11.29 -20.15 -11.74
C ILE A 223 12.61 -19.95 -12.49
N THR A 224 13.72 -20.42 -11.92
CA THR A 224 15.07 -20.12 -12.42
C THR A 224 15.68 -21.21 -13.30
N GLY A 225 15.12 -22.42 -13.28
CA GLY A 225 15.71 -23.58 -13.91
C GLY A 225 17.08 -23.93 -13.29
N GLU A 226 17.96 -24.50 -14.09
CA GLU A 226 19.31 -24.93 -13.64
C GLU A 226 20.22 -23.75 -13.23
N LYS A 227 19.89 -22.52 -13.61
CA LYS A 227 20.66 -21.32 -13.30
C LYS A 227 20.57 -20.87 -11.83
N LEU A 228 19.75 -21.54 -11.02
CA LEU A 228 19.53 -21.14 -9.62
C LEU A 228 20.78 -21.21 -8.74
N LYS A 229 21.71 -22.12 -9.03
CA LYS A 229 22.97 -22.27 -8.26
C LYS A 229 23.84 -21.03 -8.31
N ASP A 230 23.73 -20.22 -9.38
CA ASP A 230 24.53 -19.03 -9.59
C ASP A 230 23.85 -17.77 -9.03
N LYS A 231 22.62 -17.88 -8.52
CA LYS A 231 21.86 -16.72 -8.03
C LYS A 231 21.76 -16.77 -6.52
N MET A 232 22.07 -15.61 -5.93
CA MET A 232 22.03 -15.42 -4.48
C MET A 232 20.59 -15.14 -4.02
N VAL A 233 20.19 -15.82 -2.96
CA VAL A 233 18.96 -15.53 -2.21
C VAL A 233 19.38 -14.93 -0.87
N ILE A 234 18.85 -13.76 -0.54
CA ILE A 234 19.07 -13.09 0.74
C ILE A 234 17.79 -13.21 1.57
N ALA A 235 17.89 -13.81 2.74
CA ALA A 235 16.74 -14.08 3.61
C ALA A 235 16.88 -13.42 4.99
N ASP A 236 15.76 -13.34 5.71
CA ASP A 236 15.76 -12.87 7.09
C ASP A 236 16.73 -13.72 7.95
N SER A 237 17.66 -13.05 8.61
CA SER A 237 18.61 -13.68 9.52
C SER A 237 18.01 -14.21 10.83
N ALA A 238 16.75 -13.91 11.13
CA ALA A 238 16.03 -14.44 12.28
C ALA A 238 15.69 -15.93 12.14
N GLU A 239 15.77 -16.49 10.92
CA GLU A 239 15.40 -17.88 10.59
C GLU A 239 16.62 -18.74 10.19
N PRO A 240 17.66 -18.89 11.05
CA PRO A 240 18.89 -19.56 10.66
C PRO A 240 18.69 -21.06 10.34
N LYS A 241 17.73 -21.73 11.00
CA LYS A 241 17.41 -23.13 10.73
C LYS A 241 16.84 -23.32 9.32
N SER A 242 15.93 -22.45 8.91
CA SER A 242 15.35 -22.47 7.57
C SER A 242 16.40 -22.18 6.50
N ILE A 243 17.32 -21.25 6.76
CA ILE A 243 18.43 -20.93 5.87
C ILE A 243 19.37 -22.14 5.70
N ASP A 244 19.72 -22.80 6.79
CA ASP A 244 20.62 -23.97 6.74
C ASP A 244 19.97 -25.16 6.01
N GLU A 245 18.68 -25.40 6.24
CA GLU A 245 17.92 -26.43 5.55
C GLU A 245 17.82 -26.16 4.04
N ILE A 246 17.48 -24.93 3.65
CA ILE A 246 17.41 -24.52 2.23
C ILE A 246 18.77 -24.62 1.57
N ARG A 247 19.85 -24.27 2.28
CA ARG A 247 21.22 -24.43 1.80
C ARG A 247 21.58 -25.89 1.56
N ALA A 248 21.11 -26.80 2.44
CA ALA A 248 21.32 -28.25 2.27
C ALA A 248 20.62 -28.80 1.01
N TYR A 249 19.54 -28.16 0.54
CA TYR A 249 18.92 -28.48 -0.75
C TYR A 249 19.65 -27.88 -1.97
N GLY A 250 20.82 -27.24 -1.74
CA GLY A 250 21.74 -26.78 -2.79
C GLY A 250 21.47 -25.36 -3.31
N LEU A 251 20.71 -24.53 -2.59
CA LEU A 251 20.54 -23.12 -2.91
C LEU A 251 21.64 -22.25 -2.32
N ASN A 252 22.05 -21.23 -3.09
CA ASN A 252 22.95 -20.19 -2.60
C ASN A 252 22.15 -19.15 -1.80
N ILE A 253 21.81 -19.50 -0.55
CA ILE A 253 21.06 -18.64 0.36
C ILE A 253 21.96 -18.11 1.47
N GLN A 254 21.81 -16.82 1.79
CA GLN A 254 22.56 -16.12 2.82
C GLN A 254 21.62 -15.32 3.72
N PRO A 255 21.93 -15.20 5.03
CA PRO A 255 21.19 -14.32 5.91
C PRO A 255 21.48 -12.87 5.55
N CYS A 256 20.45 -12.01 5.66
CA CYS A 256 20.67 -10.57 5.66
C CYS A 256 21.48 -10.15 6.89
N THR A 257 22.18 -9.05 6.80
CA THR A 257 22.96 -8.55 7.94
C THR A 257 22.14 -7.53 8.72
N LYS A 258 21.64 -7.90 9.89
CA LYS A 258 20.94 -7.00 10.80
C LYS A 258 21.93 -6.30 11.73
N GLY A 259 21.89 -4.98 11.79
CA GLY A 259 22.58 -4.14 12.78
C GLY A 259 21.57 -3.36 13.62
N LYS A 260 22.07 -2.58 14.59
CA LYS A 260 21.25 -1.59 15.30
C LYS A 260 20.69 -0.62 14.25
N ASP A 261 19.39 -0.33 14.31
CA ASP A 261 18.67 0.53 13.33
C ASP A 261 18.62 -0.02 11.88
N SER A 262 18.77 -1.35 11.69
CA SER A 262 18.81 -1.97 10.36
C SER A 262 17.54 -1.70 9.53
N VAL A 263 16.37 -1.60 10.15
CA VAL A 263 15.12 -1.30 9.45
C VAL A 263 15.20 0.06 8.76
N ARG A 264 15.64 1.11 9.48
CA ARG A 264 15.75 2.46 8.91
C ARG A 264 16.84 2.58 7.87
N SER A 265 18.02 2.05 8.17
CA SER A 265 19.13 2.07 7.21
C SER A 265 18.78 1.28 5.96
N GLY A 266 18.10 0.15 6.08
CA GLY A 266 17.62 -0.62 4.95
C GLY A 266 16.54 0.13 4.15
N ILE A 267 15.60 0.81 4.81
CA ILE A 267 14.63 1.68 4.15
C ILE A 267 15.35 2.77 3.36
N GLN A 268 16.32 3.46 3.95
CA GLN A 268 17.08 4.51 3.28
C GLN A 268 17.83 3.98 2.06
N LEU A 269 18.45 2.80 2.16
CA LEU A 269 19.13 2.16 1.01
C LEU A 269 18.19 1.92 -0.16
N VAL A 270 16.94 1.54 0.10
CA VAL A 270 15.92 1.35 -0.94
C VAL A 270 15.42 2.69 -1.48
N GLN A 271 15.20 3.70 -0.61
CA GLN A 271 14.79 5.05 -1.03
C GLN A 271 15.78 5.72 -1.96
N ASP A 272 17.08 5.47 -1.76
CA ASP A 272 18.17 6.05 -2.57
C ASP A 272 18.27 5.43 -3.98
N GLN A 273 17.45 4.41 -4.29
CA GLN A 273 17.51 3.74 -5.59
C GLN A 273 16.37 4.16 -6.50
N PRO A 274 16.64 4.38 -7.79
CA PRO A 274 15.57 4.46 -8.78
C PRO A 274 14.97 3.07 -9.02
N ILE A 275 13.69 2.91 -8.67
CA ILE A 275 13.00 1.61 -8.68
C ILE A 275 11.85 1.61 -9.67
N SER A 276 11.70 0.47 -10.36
CA SER A 276 10.50 0.08 -11.09
C SER A 276 9.95 -1.23 -10.51
N VAL A 277 8.65 -1.43 -10.66
CA VAL A 277 7.95 -2.66 -10.23
C VAL A 277 7.15 -3.20 -11.38
N THR A 278 7.18 -4.50 -11.61
CA THR A 278 6.34 -5.11 -12.64
C THR A 278 4.87 -5.05 -12.25
N LYS A 279 4.00 -4.82 -13.21
CA LYS A 279 2.54 -4.74 -13.00
C LYS A 279 1.95 -6.03 -12.39
N ARG A 280 2.56 -7.18 -12.64
CA ARG A 280 2.14 -8.47 -12.09
C ARG A 280 2.40 -8.60 -10.58
N SER A 281 3.25 -7.75 -10.00
CA SER A 281 3.64 -7.74 -8.58
C SER A 281 2.56 -7.10 -7.71
N VAL A 282 1.39 -7.71 -7.67
CA VAL A 282 0.17 -7.10 -7.09
C VAL A 282 0.32 -6.86 -5.59
N ASN A 283 0.87 -7.82 -4.83
CA ASN A 283 1.05 -7.68 -3.39
C ASN A 283 2.14 -6.66 -3.06
N LEU A 284 3.26 -6.68 -3.79
CA LEU A 284 4.33 -5.70 -3.64
C LEU A 284 3.83 -4.27 -3.91
N ILE A 285 3.02 -4.07 -4.96
CA ILE A 285 2.43 -2.76 -5.27
C ILE A 285 1.47 -2.33 -4.16
N LYS A 286 0.68 -3.26 -3.62
CA LYS A 286 -0.23 -3.00 -2.50
C LYS A 286 0.53 -2.58 -1.24
N GLU A 287 1.56 -3.32 -0.86
CA GLU A 287 2.40 -2.99 0.29
C GLU A 287 3.14 -1.66 0.08
N TYR A 288 3.75 -1.43 -1.10
CA TYR A 288 4.40 -0.17 -1.48
C TYR A 288 3.49 1.05 -1.27
N ARG A 289 2.22 0.95 -1.67
CA ARG A 289 1.25 2.04 -1.55
C ARG A 289 0.85 2.33 -0.11
N ASN A 290 0.92 1.35 0.77
CA ASN A 290 0.44 1.40 2.15
C ASN A 290 1.56 1.37 3.20
N TYR A 291 2.82 1.44 2.81
CA TYR A 291 3.95 1.44 3.73
C TYR A 291 4.21 2.86 4.24
N LEU A 292 3.86 3.10 5.51
CA LEU A 292 3.78 4.42 6.10
C LEU A 292 4.64 4.53 7.36
N TRP A 293 5.20 5.72 7.59
CA TRP A 293 5.76 6.07 8.89
C TRP A 293 4.65 6.22 9.93
N ALA A 294 4.92 5.78 11.14
CA ALA A 294 4.01 5.99 12.26
C ALA A 294 3.94 7.48 12.62
N THR A 295 2.71 7.97 12.77
CA THR A 295 2.42 9.35 13.17
C THR A 295 1.61 9.39 14.46
N ASP A 296 1.73 10.47 15.22
CA ASP A 296 0.87 10.76 16.38
C ASP A 296 -0.54 11.23 15.94
N LYS A 297 -1.38 11.57 16.91
CA LYS A 297 -2.76 12.03 16.65
C LYS A 297 -2.83 13.36 15.88
N ASP A 298 -1.74 14.13 15.90
CA ASP A 298 -1.61 15.42 15.22
C ASP A 298 -0.94 15.29 13.83
N GLY A 299 -0.67 14.05 13.38
CA GLY A 299 -0.04 13.75 12.10
C GLY A 299 1.48 13.96 12.07
N LYS A 300 2.13 14.19 13.22
CA LYS A 300 3.59 14.32 13.31
C LYS A 300 4.24 12.94 13.42
N TYR A 301 5.38 12.77 12.75
CA TYR A 301 6.14 11.52 12.85
C TYR A 301 6.57 11.23 14.28
N ILE A 302 6.29 10.02 14.73
CA ILE A 302 6.77 9.51 16.01
C ILE A 302 8.28 9.32 15.88
N GLN A 303 9.04 9.95 16.78
CA GLN A 303 10.50 9.82 16.81
C GLN A 303 10.95 8.74 17.80
N PRO A 304 11.85 7.87 17.39
CA PRO A 304 12.47 7.73 16.05
C PRO A 304 11.48 7.23 15.00
N ASN A 305 11.59 7.67 13.74
CA ASN A 305 10.69 7.25 12.67
C ASN A 305 10.68 5.71 12.53
N GLU A 306 9.53 5.11 12.76
CA GLU A 306 9.30 3.68 12.60
C GLU A 306 8.16 3.46 11.61
N PRO A 307 8.23 2.43 10.74
CA PRO A 307 7.08 2.09 9.91
C PRO A 307 5.92 1.57 10.78
N ILE A 308 4.69 1.82 10.32
CA ILE A 308 3.52 1.17 10.89
C ILE A 308 3.67 -0.32 10.64
N LYS A 309 3.62 -1.13 11.70
CA LYS A 309 3.66 -2.59 11.58
C LYS A 309 2.40 -3.10 10.86
N GLY A 310 2.59 -3.91 9.86
CA GLY A 310 1.49 -4.44 9.06
C GLY A 310 1.96 -5.44 8.01
N ASN A 311 1.24 -5.53 6.91
CA ASN A 311 1.59 -6.37 5.78
C ASN A 311 2.73 -5.69 4.98
N ASP A 312 3.98 -6.02 5.30
CA ASP A 312 5.21 -5.46 4.72
C ASP A 312 6.21 -6.55 4.27
N HIS A 313 5.71 -7.77 4.07
CA HIS A 313 6.51 -8.96 3.77
C HIS A 313 7.32 -8.84 2.48
N THR A 314 6.72 -8.31 1.40
CA THR A 314 7.43 -8.09 0.14
C THR A 314 8.47 -6.98 0.28
N LEU A 315 8.16 -5.94 1.04
CA LEU A 315 9.07 -4.83 1.30
C LEU A 315 10.23 -5.22 2.20
N ASP A 316 10.00 -6.12 3.14
CA ASP A 316 11.04 -6.70 3.98
C ASP A 316 11.97 -7.58 3.14
N ALA A 317 11.44 -8.42 2.25
CA ALA A 317 12.25 -9.18 1.30
C ALA A 317 13.12 -8.27 0.42
N VAL A 318 12.55 -7.16 -0.10
CA VAL A 318 13.30 -6.14 -0.85
C VAL A 318 14.41 -5.55 0.02
N ARG A 319 14.10 -5.11 1.24
CA ARG A 319 15.05 -4.49 2.17
C ARG A 319 16.22 -5.41 2.49
N TYR A 320 15.97 -6.68 2.79
CA TYR A 320 17.06 -7.67 3.04
C TYR A 320 18.02 -7.79 1.88
N ALA A 321 17.48 -7.86 0.67
CA ALA A 321 18.30 -7.95 -0.52
C ALA A 321 19.15 -6.68 -0.74
N PHE A 322 18.61 -5.48 -0.52
CA PHE A 322 19.32 -4.21 -0.71
C PHE A 322 20.38 -3.95 0.36
N GLU A 323 20.17 -4.34 1.61
CA GLU A 323 21.18 -4.21 2.69
C GLU A 323 22.51 -4.87 2.29
N THR A 324 22.46 -6.03 1.66
CA THR A 324 23.66 -6.75 1.21
C THR A 324 24.28 -6.10 -0.04
N LEU A 325 23.49 -5.50 -0.93
CA LEU A 325 24.01 -4.75 -2.09
C LEU A 325 24.78 -3.51 -1.68
N GLY A 326 24.27 -2.77 -0.70
CA GLY A 326 24.92 -1.56 -0.20
C GLY A 326 26.31 -1.82 0.39
N ARG A 327 26.48 -2.94 1.08
CA ARG A 327 27.79 -3.33 1.66
C ARG A 327 28.80 -3.73 0.61
N LEU A 328 28.42 -4.53 -0.37
CA LEU A 328 29.31 -4.92 -1.45
C LEU A 328 29.84 -3.69 -2.21
N LYS A 329 29.01 -2.68 -2.45
CA LYS A 329 29.48 -1.41 -3.03
C LYS A 329 30.44 -0.66 -2.11
N GLN A 330 30.23 -0.66 -0.80
CA GLN A 330 31.12 -0.01 0.16
C GLN A 330 32.47 -0.74 0.25
N GLU A 331 32.46 -2.07 0.26
CA GLU A 331 33.70 -2.88 0.26
C GLU A 331 34.48 -2.72 -1.03
N LEU A 332 33.83 -2.74 -2.20
CA LEU A 332 34.49 -2.49 -3.48
C LEU A 332 35.07 -1.08 -3.51
N ASN A 333 34.35 -0.05 -3.13
CA ASN A 333 34.86 1.32 -3.05
C ASN A 333 36.00 1.49 -2.02
N TYR A 334 36.03 0.69 -0.96
CA TYR A 334 37.12 0.66 0.01
C TYR A 334 38.36 0.03 -0.60
N TRP A 335 38.24 -1.12 -1.27
CA TRP A 335 39.32 -1.81 -1.95
C TRP A 335 39.87 -1.02 -3.16
N ASP A 336 39.00 -0.35 -3.92
CA ASP A 336 39.40 0.55 -4.99
C ASP A 336 40.25 1.71 -4.45
N ARG A 337 39.88 2.31 -3.31
CA ARG A 337 40.65 3.36 -2.64
C ARG A 337 41.98 2.86 -2.08
N ILE A 338 42.05 1.61 -1.60
CA ILE A 338 43.30 0.99 -1.16
C ILE A 338 44.19 0.68 -2.37
N TRP A 339 43.61 0.12 -3.43
CA TRP A 339 44.29 -0.12 -4.69
C TRP A 339 44.91 1.16 -5.26
N GLU A 340 44.16 2.25 -5.33
CA GLU A 340 44.68 3.54 -5.79
C GLU A 340 45.77 4.10 -4.89
N LYS A 341 45.72 3.88 -3.57
CA LYS A 341 46.69 4.41 -2.61
C LYS A 341 47.96 3.54 -2.47
N GLU A 342 47.81 2.23 -2.46
CA GLU A 342 48.90 1.33 -2.08
C GLU A 342 49.59 0.61 -3.28
N LEU A 343 48.83 0.40 -4.37
CA LEU A 343 49.33 -0.37 -5.52
C LEU A 343 49.60 0.46 -6.78
N ASN A 344 49.29 1.76 -6.79
CA ASN A 344 49.61 2.64 -7.91
C ASN A 344 50.50 3.82 -7.46
N PRO A 345 51.83 3.59 -7.34
CA PRO A 345 52.80 4.60 -6.88
C PRO A 345 52.88 5.85 -7.75
N GLN A 346 52.40 5.78 -9.00
CA GLN A 346 52.44 6.92 -9.92
C GLN A 346 51.49 8.07 -9.52
N VAL A 347 50.40 7.78 -8.84
CA VAL A 347 49.47 8.82 -8.33
C VAL A 347 50.05 9.60 -7.15
N GLN A 348 51.02 9.02 -6.42
CA GLN A 348 51.70 9.72 -5.32
C GLN A 348 52.75 10.74 -5.84
N VAL A 349 53.34 10.54 -7.00
CA VAL A 349 54.35 11.43 -7.57
C VAL A 349 53.69 12.70 -8.15
N GLU A 350 52.53 12.61 -8.74
CA GLU A 350 51.84 13.80 -9.26
C GLU A 350 51.32 14.75 -8.16
N ASN A 351 50.91 14.23 -7.02
CA ASN A 351 50.44 15.04 -5.88
C ASN A 351 51.65 15.69 -5.13
N TYR A 352 52.82 15.12 -5.18
CA TYR A 352 54.03 15.71 -4.59
C TYR A 352 54.57 16.87 -5.43
N ASN A 353 54.36 16.83 -6.75
CA ASN A 353 54.82 17.87 -7.68
C ASN A 353 53.83 19.05 -7.85
N LYS A 354 52.58 18.94 -7.38
CA LYS A 354 51.59 20.03 -7.38
C LYS A 354 51.59 20.86 -6.10
N GLY A 355 52.44 20.52 -5.11
CA GLY A 355 52.58 21.20 -3.81
C GLY A 355 53.86 22.01 -3.63
N LYS A 356 54.62 22.28 -4.70
CA LYS A 356 55.78 23.16 -4.67
C LYS A 356 55.59 24.38 -5.57
#